data_92ce728fa150e5b798c6bd111f7f0df8
#
_entry.id   92ce728fa150e5b798c6bd111f7f0df8
#
_cell.length_a   1.000
_cell.length_b   1.000
_cell.length_c   1.000
_cell.angle_alpha   90.00
_cell.angle_beta   90.00
_cell.angle_gamma   90.00
#
_symmetry.space_group_name_H-M   'P 1'
#
loop_
_entity.id
_entity.type
_entity.pdbx_description
1 polymer ?
#
loop_
_entity_poly.entity_id
_entity_poly.type
_entity_poly.pdbx_seq_one_letter_code
_entity_poly.pdbx_strand_id
1 'polypeptide(L)'
;LFALIMAVGMLVDGAIVVTEMADRRMAEGESRFDAYSRAAIRMSWPIIASTCTTLAAFVPLALWPGTSGEFMKYLPITLIAVLSASLIMALIFVPTLGSVFGRTGATTPEMKRNLAAAETGDLNHVTGFTGTYVRLLRRSLRRPWRNVAAVTGLLLAVYAAFFVFGRGVEYFPEVEMPFGMVDIRARGDLSIDEMDALVRQVENRVLGMPEIENLYAKVGSGGDDAASDHIGSLTLNYIDWDERRKSDEILAEIRDRTAGLVGITIETRKPDAGPPIGKPIHIEVSSRFPALLEAAVADIRSIMEQHPAVTNIEDSRPLPGIEWQIDVDRAEAARFGADISLVGAMVQLVTNGIKIGEYRPDDSDDEIDIRVRYPEQYRSLSQIDQLRIPTDDGQVPISTFVERKPAQKVSTITRIDMQ
;
A
#
# COMPACT_ATOMS: atom_id res chain seq x y z
N LEU A 1 4.83 -2.10 16.25
CA LEU A 1 5.51 -1.27 17.25
C LEU A 1 4.57 -0.20 17.81
N PHE A 2 3.90 0.61 16.98
CA PHE A 2 2.99 1.68 17.42
C PHE A 2 1.88 1.20 18.36
N ALA A 3 1.22 0.08 18.04
CA ALA A 3 0.19 -0.54 18.89
C ALA A 3 0.74 -0.93 20.27
N LEU A 4 1.96 -1.43 20.34
CA LEU A 4 2.60 -1.78 21.63
C LEU A 4 2.87 -0.54 22.49
N ILE A 5 3.34 0.54 21.89
CA ILE A 5 3.56 1.82 22.59
C ILE A 5 2.25 2.35 23.15
N MET A 6 1.17 2.34 22.36
CA MET A 6 -0.16 2.74 22.84
C MET A 6 -0.66 1.83 23.97
N ALA A 7 -0.43 0.53 23.87
CA ALA A 7 -0.87 -0.44 24.86
C ALA A 7 -0.21 -0.24 26.23
N VAL A 8 1.06 0.18 26.27
CA VAL A 8 1.81 0.39 27.54
C VAL A 8 1.07 1.34 28.49
N GLY A 9 0.48 2.43 27.97
CA GLY A 9 -0.29 3.38 28.79
C GLY A 9 -1.57 2.79 29.39
N MET A 10 -2.16 1.78 28.73
CA MET A 10 -3.40 1.16 29.16
C MET A 10 -3.20 -0.12 29.98
N LEU A 11 -1.97 -0.63 30.03
CA LEU A 11 -1.63 -1.94 30.61
C LEU A 11 -1.69 -1.92 32.13
N VAL A 12 -1.45 -0.77 32.74
CA VAL A 12 -1.25 -0.64 34.18
C VAL A 12 -2.56 -0.35 34.96
N ASP A 13 -3.59 0.14 34.27
CA ASP A 13 -4.83 0.63 34.93
C ASP A 13 -5.51 -0.39 35.82
N GLY A 14 -5.71 -1.60 35.33
CA GLY A 14 -6.33 -2.67 36.13
C GLY A 14 -5.51 -3.08 37.35
N ALA A 15 -4.19 -3.09 37.22
CA ALA A 15 -3.27 -3.45 38.30
C ALA A 15 -3.27 -2.38 39.40
N ILE A 16 -3.31 -1.10 39.04
CA ILE A 16 -3.36 0.03 40.01
C ILE A 16 -4.62 -0.06 40.86
N VAL A 17 -5.79 -0.31 40.27
CA VAL A 17 -7.07 -0.38 40.99
C VAL A 17 -7.06 -1.52 42.02
N VAL A 18 -6.51 -2.70 41.65
CA VAL A 18 -6.41 -3.84 42.58
C VAL A 18 -5.44 -3.55 43.73
N THR A 19 -4.26 -3.00 43.41
CA THR A 19 -3.24 -2.68 44.42
C THR A 19 -3.69 -1.60 45.38
N GLU A 20 -4.33 -0.53 44.88
CA GLU A 20 -4.88 0.53 45.71
C GLU A 20 -5.95 0.04 46.67
N MET A 21 -6.86 -0.81 46.18
CA MET A 21 -7.88 -1.42 47.04
C MET A 21 -7.28 -2.35 48.09
N ALA A 22 -6.26 -3.12 47.74
CA ALA A 22 -5.54 -4.00 48.67
C ALA A 22 -4.78 -3.19 49.71
N ASP A 23 -4.08 -2.11 49.31
CA ASP A 23 -3.33 -1.24 50.23
C ASP A 23 -4.28 -0.59 51.24
N ARG A 24 -5.44 -0.16 50.79
CA ARG A 24 -6.48 0.38 51.67
C ARG A 24 -6.93 -0.64 52.74
N ARG A 25 -7.19 -1.88 52.35
CA ARG A 25 -7.61 -2.97 53.26
C ARG A 25 -6.50 -3.35 54.24
N MET A 26 -5.24 -3.36 53.79
CA MET A 26 -4.09 -3.56 54.66
C MET A 26 -3.95 -2.42 55.68
N ALA A 27 -4.26 -1.18 55.28
CA ALA A 27 -4.26 -0.03 56.19
C ALA A 27 -5.39 -0.14 57.24
N GLU A 28 -6.48 -0.83 56.94
CA GLU A 28 -7.58 -1.17 57.86
C GLU A 28 -7.22 -2.36 58.80
N GLY A 29 -6.05 -3.00 58.62
CA GLY A 29 -5.54 -4.07 59.46
C GLY A 29 -5.77 -5.49 58.94
N GLU A 30 -6.25 -5.67 57.71
CA GLU A 30 -6.36 -6.98 57.10
C GLU A 30 -4.97 -7.60 56.77
N SER A 31 -4.87 -8.93 56.80
CA SER A 31 -3.65 -9.60 56.36
C SER A 31 -3.40 -9.36 54.87
N ARG A 32 -2.14 -9.42 54.44
CA ARG A 32 -1.81 -9.22 53.01
C ARG A 32 -2.59 -10.15 52.11
N PHE A 33 -2.66 -11.42 52.46
CA PHE A 33 -3.37 -12.44 51.71
C PHE A 33 -4.86 -12.14 51.58
N ASP A 34 -5.53 -11.81 52.70
CA ASP A 34 -6.96 -11.48 52.70
C ASP A 34 -7.24 -10.16 51.95
N ALA A 35 -6.40 -9.17 52.18
CA ALA A 35 -6.53 -7.85 51.51
C ALA A 35 -6.46 -7.97 49.97
N TYR A 36 -5.44 -8.65 49.44
CA TYR A 36 -5.31 -8.83 48.00
C TYR A 36 -6.37 -9.77 47.42
N SER A 37 -6.71 -10.85 48.10
CA SER A 37 -7.77 -11.78 47.69
C SER A 37 -9.13 -11.07 47.57
N ARG A 38 -9.52 -10.33 48.60
CA ARG A 38 -10.79 -9.58 48.61
C ARG A 38 -10.77 -8.39 47.62
N ALA A 39 -9.63 -7.72 47.45
CA ALA A 39 -9.48 -6.66 46.47
C ALA A 39 -9.68 -7.21 45.07
N ALA A 40 -9.04 -8.32 44.72
CA ALA A 40 -9.17 -8.96 43.42
C ALA A 40 -10.65 -9.38 43.14
N ILE A 41 -11.30 -10.03 44.08
CA ILE A 41 -12.70 -10.43 43.93
C ILE A 41 -13.61 -9.21 43.77
N ARG A 42 -13.43 -8.17 44.60
CA ARG A 42 -14.27 -6.98 44.56
C ARG A 42 -14.10 -6.17 43.26
N MET A 43 -12.86 -6.10 42.73
CA MET A 43 -12.53 -5.30 41.56
C MET A 43 -12.57 -6.10 40.25
N SER A 44 -12.74 -7.43 40.29
CA SER A 44 -12.80 -8.27 39.10
C SER A 44 -13.85 -7.80 38.09
N TRP A 45 -15.08 -7.67 38.54
CA TRP A 45 -16.17 -7.28 37.63
C TRP A 45 -16.03 -5.89 37.01
N PRO A 46 -15.72 -4.82 37.77
CA PRO A 46 -15.40 -3.49 37.20
C PRO A 46 -14.28 -3.53 36.19
N ILE A 47 -13.18 -4.23 36.47
CA ILE A 47 -12.02 -4.31 35.58
C ILE A 47 -12.35 -5.09 34.31
N ILE A 48 -13.04 -6.24 34.43
CA ILE A 48 -13.49 -7.03 33.27
C ILE A 48 -14.42 -6.18 32.39
N ALA A 49 -15.43 -5.53 32.99
CA ALA A 49 -16.37 -4.71 32.24
C ALA A 49 -15.68 -3.54 31.54
N SER A 50 -14.77 -2.84 32.19
CA SER A 50 -13.98 -1.76 31.60
C SER A 50 -13.11 -2.24 30.44
N THR A 51 -12.36 -3.35 30.65
CA THR A 51 -11.52 -3.94 29.62
C THR A 51 -12.34 -4.42 28.42
N CYS A 52 -13.47 -5.12 28.66
CA CYS A 52 -14.36 -5.55 27.59
C CYS A 52 -14.93 -4.38 26.79
N THR A 53 -15.27 -3.27 27.44
CA THR A 53 -15.74 -2.06 26.75
C THR A 53 -14.65 -1.47 25.85
N THR A 54 -13.42 -1.43 26.34
CA THR A 54 -12.26 -0.96 25.55
C THR A 54 -11.99 -1.90 24.38
N LEU A 55 -12.00 -3.22 24.62
CA LEU A 55 -11.83 -4.21 23.55
C LEU A 55 -12.91 -4.11 22.48
N ALA A 56 -14.18 -3.93 22.90
CA ALA A 56 -15.30 -3.78 21.97
C ALA A 56 -15.15 -2.58 21.02
N ALA A 57 -14.47 -1.51 21.45
CA ALA A 57 -14.19 -0.35 20.60
C ALA A 57 -13.20 -0.67 19.46
N PHE A 58 -12.31 -1.67 19.64
CA PHE A 58 -11.33 -2.05 18.63
C PHE A 58 -11.82 -3.16 17.69
N VAL A 59 -12.86 -3.90 18.04
CA VAL A 59 -13.40 -4.98 17.20
C VAL A 59 -13.84 -4.50 15.81
N PRO A 60 -14.60 -3.40 15.66
CA PRO A 60 -14.98 -2.92 14.33
C PRO A 60 -13.79 -2.60 13.43
N LEU A 61 -12.72 -2.06 14.02
CA LEU A 61 -11.49 -1.75 13.28
C LEU A 61 -10.73 -3.02 12.85
N ALA A 62 -10.79 -4.09 13.66
CA ALA A 62 -10.19 -5.38 13.32
C ALA A 62 -10.93 -6.11 12.20
N LEU A 63 -12.22 -5.82 12.01
CA LEU A 63 -13.09 -6.43 11.00
C LEU A 63 -13.34 -5.52 9.79
N TRP A 64 -12.57 -4.45 9.64
CA TRP A 64 -12.75 -3.50 8.56
C TRP A 64 -12.42 -4.16 7.20
N PRO A 65 -13.31 -4.08 6.19
CA PRO A 65 -13.09 -4.70 4.89
C PRO A 65 -12.15 -3.87 4.00
N GLY A 66 -11.60 -4.54 2.96
CA GLY A 66 -10.80 -3.92 1.93
C GLY A 66 -9.32 -3.73 2.29
N THR A 67 -8.55 -3.15 1.38
CA THR A 67 -7.08 -2.99 1.48
C THR A 67 -6.67 -2.17 2.71
N SER A 68 -7.44 -1.12 3.02
CA SER A 68 -7.21 -0.31 4.22
C SER A 68 -7.40 -1.10 5.50
N GLY A 69 -8.43 -1.96 5.55
CA GLY A 69 -8.67 -2.86 6.68
C GLY A 69 -7.55 -3.87 6.85
N GLU A 70 -7.09 -4.47 5.76
CA GLU A 70 -5.99 -5.43 5.75
C GLU A 70 -4.70 -4.83 6.31
N PHE A 71 -4.42 -3.59 5.99
CA PHE A 71 -3.29 -2.84 6.53
C PHE A 71 -3.47 -2.49 8.01
N MET A 72 -4.68 -2.04 8.39
CA MET A 72 -4.97 -1.53 9.74
C MET A 72 -5.22 -2.61 10.79
N LYS A 73 -5.61 -3.84 10.40
CA LYS A 73 -6.03 -4.92 11.31
C LYS A 73 -5.00 -5.31 12.38
N TYR A 74 -3.72 -5.17 12.09
CA TYR A 74 -2.64 -5.56 13.03
C TYR A 74 -2.60 -4.69 14.27
N LEU A 75 -3.02 -3.43 14.18
CA LEU A 75 -3.08 -2.51 15.33
C LEU A 75 -4.13 -2.98 16.36
N PRO A 76 -5.41 -3.14 16.01
CA PRO A 76 -6.43 -3.60 16.97
C PRO A 76 -6.19 -5.03 17.47
N ILE A 77 -5.70 -5.94 16.63
CA ILE A 77 -5.36 -7.30 17.06
C ILE A 77 -4.28 -7.28 18.15
N THR A 78 -3.24 -6.49 17.96
CA THR A 78 -2.16 -6.33 18.97
C THR A 78 -2.71 -5.73 20.26
N LEU A 79 -3.56 -4.69 20.19
CA LEU A 79 -4.18 -4.07 21.36
C LEU A 79 -5.09 -5.03 22.10
N ILE A 80 -5.92 -5.81 21.39
CA ILE A 80 -6.79 -6.82 21.97
C ILE A 80 -5.95 -7.87 22.72
N ALA A 81 -4.89 -8.38 22.12
CA ALA A 81 -4.02 -9.37 22.74
C ALA A 81 -3.34 -8.81 24.00
N VAL A 82 -2.78 -7.60 23.93
CA VAL A 82 -2.10 -6.98 25.07
C VAL A 82 -3.05 -6.62 26.20
N LEU A 83 -4.22 -6.04 25.90
CA LEU A 83 -5.21 -5.73 26.93
C LEU A 83 -5.80 -6.99 27.58
N SER A 84 -5.99 -8.08 26.83
CA SER A 84 -6.41 -9.37 27.39
C SER A 84 -5.34 -9.93 28.33
N ALA A 85 -4.08 -9.86 27.94
CA ALA A 85 -2.96 -10.25 28.81
C ALA A 85 -2.88 -9.38 30.06
N SER A 86 -3.10 -8.05 29.94
CA SER A 86 -3.16 -7.11 31.05
C SER A 86 -4.26 -7.47 32.06
N LEU A 87 -5.42 -7.86 31.58
CA LEU A 87 -6.54 -8.31 32.43
C LEU A 87 -6.13 -9.52 33.28
N ILE A 88 -5.47 -10.51 32.68
CA ILE A 88 -4.94 -11.69 33.39
C ILE A 88 -3.90 -11.28 34.42
N MET A 89 -2.98 -10.39 34.03
CA MET A 89 -1.97 -9.84 34.94
C MET A 89 -2.61 -9.13 36.15
N ALA A 90 -3.60 -8.27 35.94
CA ALA A 90 -4.24 -7.52 36.98
C ALA A 90 -5.04 -8.38 37.97
N LEU A 91 -5.71 -9.43 37.48
CA LEU A 91 -6.61 -10.28 38.29
C LEU A 91 -5.93 -11.49 38.91
N ILE A 92 -4.83 -12.00 38.36
CA ILE A 92 -4.15 -13.20 38.84
C ILE A 92 -2.75 -12.88 39.35
N PHE A 93 -1.86 -12.34 38.53
CA PHE A 93 -0.46 -12.15 38.88
C PHE A 93 -0.25 -11.07 39.95
N VAL A 94 -0.90 -9.92 39.78
CA VAL A 94 -0.76 -8.79 40.72
C VAL A 94 -1.26 -9.15 42.11
N PRO A 95 -2.46 -9.76 42.31
CA PRO A 95 -2.90 -10.20 43.63
C PRO A 95 -2.00 -11.27 44.24
N THR A 96 -1.53 -12.22 43.42
CA THR A 96 -0.64 -13.29 43.91
C THR A 96 0.69 -12.73 44.39
N LEU A 97 1.36 -11.89 43.60
CA LEU A 97 2.61 -11.25 43.99
C LEU A 97 2.42 -10.29 45.17
N GLY A 98 1.32 -9.54 45.15
CA GLY A 98 0.98 -8.62 46.21
C GLY A 98 0.72 -9.30 47.55
N SER A 99 0.10 -10.50 47.55
CA SER A 99 -0.11 -11.28 48.77
C SER A 99 1.21 -11.72 49.44
N VAL A 100 2.29 -11.90 48.63
CA VAL A 100 3.61 -12.30 49.11
C VAL A 100 4.48 -11.08 49.46
N PHE A 101 4.57 -10.11 48.57
CA PHE A 101 5.50 -8.99 48.66
C PHE A 101 4.87 -7.66 49.11
N GLY A 102 3.54 -7.59 49.18
CA GLY A 102 2.81 -6.37 49.49
C GLY A 102 3.25 -5.77 50.85
N ARG A 103 3.36 -4.47 50.89
CA ARG A 103 3.61 -3.70 52.12
C ARG A 103 2.62 -2.56 52.13
N THR A 104 2.10 -2.22 53.32
CA THR A 104 1.31 -1.00 53.49
C THR A 104 2.16 0.20 53.11
N GLY A 105 1.68 0.98 52.14
CA GLY A 105 2.32 2.22 51.74
C GLY A 105 2.45 3.18 52.95
N ALA A 106 3.49 4.00 52.95
CA ALA A 106 3.65 5.03 53.97
C ALA A 106 2.55 6.09 53.78
N THR A 107 1.39 5.88 54.40
CA THR A 107 0.29 6.83 54.42
C THR A 107 0.68 8.02 55.33
N THR A 108 0.80 9.20 54.75
CA THR A 108 1.01 10.42 55.48
C THR A 108 -0.20 10.69 56.43
N PRO A 109 0.00 11.31 57.60
CA PRO A 109 -1.09 11.63 58.52
C PRO A 109 -2.24 12.41 57.87
N GLU A 110 -1.93 13.25 56.86
CA GLU A 110 -2.93 13.99 56.08
C GLU A 110 -3.76 13.08 55.19
N MET A 111 -3.13 12.07 54.56
CA MET A 111 -3.79 11.10 53.70
C MET A 111 -4.72 10.20 54.52
N LYS A 112 -4.31 9.80 55.76
CA LYS A 112 -5.18 9.08 56.69
C LYS A 112 -6.40 9.92 57.11
N ARG A 113 -6.23 11.21 57.38
CA ARG A 113 -7.33 12.13 57.69
C ARG A 113 -8.29 12.32 56.52
N ASN A 114 -7.77 12.46 55.32
CA ASN A 114 -8.62 12.62 54.13
C ASN A 114 -9.36 11.31 53.79
N LEU A 115 -8.74 10.13 53.97
CA LEU A 115 -9.41 8.84 53.84
C LEU A 115 -10.50 8.69 54.92
N ALA A 116 -10.21 8.95 56.16
CA ALA A 116 -11.19 8.89 57.28
C ALA A 116 -12.35 9.88 57.08
N ALA A 117 -12.07 11.07 56.57
CA ALA A 117 -13.13 12.05 56.25
C ALA A 117 -13.98 11.57 55.04
N ALA A 118 -13.39 10.85 54.05
CA ALA A 118 -14.15 10.25 52.97
C ALA A 118 -15.03 9.09 53.41
N GLU A 119 -14.61 8.32 54.42
CA GLU A 119 -15.37 7.20 54.99
C GLU A 119 -16.53 7.63 55.89
N THR A 120 -16.30 8.65 56.71
CA THR A 120 -17.33 9.19 57.62
C THR A 120 -18.37 10.06 56.93
N GLY A 121 -18.18 10.34 55.62
CA GLY A 121 -19.10 11.14 54.81
C GLY A 121 -19.03 12.65 55.10
N ASP A 122 -18.18 13.08 56.02
CA ASP A 122 -17.99 14.50 56.35
C ASP A 122 -16.93 15.15 55.44
N LEU A 123 -17.33 15.32 54.17
CA LEU A 123 -16.51 15.93 53.13
C LEU A 123 -16.32 17.45 53.26
N ASN A 124 -16.87 18.06 54.31
CA ASN A 124 -16.78 19.52 54.48
C ASN A 124 -15.40 20.00 54.94
N HIS A 125 -14.59 19.12 55.51
CA HIS A 125 -13.26 19.41 56.03
C HIS A 125 -12.11 19.16 55.03
N VAL A 126 -12.44 18.67 53.79
CA VAL A 126 -11.43 18.46 52.77
C VAL A 126 -11.04 19.80 52.14
N THR A 127 -9.78 20.21 52.35
CA THR A 127 -9.22 21.47 51.85
C THR A 127 -8.37 21.31 50.60
N GLY A 128 -8.01 22.41 49.94
CA GLY A 128 -7.16 22.37 48.74
C GLY A 128 -7.89 21.96 47.45
N PHE A 129 -7.14 21.42 46.51
CA PHE A 129 -7.63 21.00 45.19
C PHE A 129 -8.73 19.94 45.31
N THR A 130 -8.53 18.95 46.20
CA THR A 130 -9.50 17.89 46.47
C THR A 130 -10.80 18.47 47.02
N GLY A 131 -10.76 19.46 47.91
CA GLY A 131 -11.95 20.13 48.43
C GLY A 131 -12.74 20.87 47.34
N THR A 132 -12.07 21.46 46.39
CA THR A 132 -12.72 22.12 45.26
C THR A 132 -13.41 21.09 44.33
N TYR A 133 -12.76 19.98 44.07
CA TYR A 133 -13.32 18.87 43.33
C TYR A 133 -14.56 18.30 44.01
N VAL A 134 -14.49 18.03 45.30
CA VAL A 134 -15.63 17.48 46.08
C VAL A 134 -16.82 18.46 46.09
N ARG A 135 -16.59 19.76 46.21
CA ARG A 135 -17.67 20.78 46.10
C ARG A 135 -18.32 20.76 44.70
N LEU A 136 -17.51 20.70 43.68
CA LEU A 136 -18.00 20.60 42.28
C LEU A 136 -18.81 19.35 42.06
N LEU A 137 -18.30 18.18 42.51
CA LEU A 137 -18.97 16.90 42.42
C LEU A 137 -20.31 16.91 43.16
N ARG A 138 -20.34 17.42 44.40
CA ARG A 138 -21.60 17.54 45.20
C ARG A 138 -22.62 18.44 44.48
N ARG A 139 -22.16 19.54 43.86
CA ARG A 139 -23.05 20.42 43.08
C ARG A 139 -23.59 19.72 41.84
N SER A 140 -22.78 18.91 41.15
CA SER A 140 -23.14 18.11 40.02
C SER A 140 -24.16 17.02 40.38
N LEU A 141 -23.93 16.30 41.47
CA LEU A 141 -24.83 15.21 41.93
C LEU A 141 -26.18 15.73 42.44
N ARG A 142 -26.26 16.97 42.89
CA ARG A 142 -27.56 17.59 43.33
C ARG A 142 -28.51 17.82 42.14
N ARG A 143 -28.02 17.84 40.91
CA ARG A 143 -28.83 18.12 39.70
C ARG A 143 -28.41 17.20 38.54
N PRO A 144 -28.54 15.88 38.69
CA PRO A 144 -27.99 14.92 37.76
C PRO A 144 -28.53 15.11 36.33
N TRP A 145 -29.83 15.32 36.18
CA TRP A 145 -30.45 15.51 34.87
C TRP A 145 -29.96 16.73 34.10
N ARG A 146 -29.54 17.80 34.80
CA ARG A 146 -28.95 18.97 34.13
C ARG A 146 -27.56 18.66 33.58
N ASN A 147 -26.79 17.86 34.29
CA ASN A 147 -25.46 17.47 33.83
C ASN A 147 -25.59 16.50 32.64
N VAL A 148 -26.49 15.54 32.71
CA VAL A 148 -26.78 14.64 31.59
C VAL A 148 -27.22 15.44 30.36
N ALA A 149 -28.17 16.36 30.53
CA ALA A 149 -28.65 17.21 29.45
C ALA A 149 -27.53 18.11 28.86
N ALA A 150 -26.65 18.63 29.73
CA ALA A 150 -25.52 19.46 29.28
C ALA A 150 -24.50 18.65 28.47
N VAL A 151 -24.15 17.43 28.94
CA VAL A 151 -23.23 16.54 28.21
C VAL A 151 -23.83 16.07 26.90
N THR A 152 -25.12 15.67 26.92
CA THR A 152 -25.83 15.27 25.68
C THR A 152 -25.95 16.45 24.73
N GLY A 153 -26.26 17.63 25.22
CA GLY A 153 -26.33 18.85 24.40
C GLY A 153 -24.99 19.21 23.79
N LEU A 154 -23.90 19.10 24.56
CA LEU A 154 -22.53 19.30 24.06
C LEU A 154 -22.19 18.27 22.97
N LEU A 155 -22.50 16.99 23.20
CA LEU A 155 -22.26 15.92 22.25
C LEU A 155 -23.01 16.17 20.94
N LEU A 156 -24.30 16.51 21.03
CA LEU A 156 -25.11 16.85 19.86
C LEU A 156 -24.58 18.10 19.13
N ALA A 157 -24.12 19.10 19.87
CA ALA A 157 -23.52 20.32 19.29
C ALA A 157 -22.20 19.99 18.55
N VAL A 158 -21.35 19.10 19.09
CA VAL A 158 -20.13 18.64 18.44
C VAL A 158 -20.46 17.86 17.17
N TYR A 159 -21.43 16.94 17.21
CA TYR A 159 -21.87 16.24 16.01
C TYR A 159 -22.46 17.18 14.96
N ALA A 160 -23.32 18.11 15.38
CA ALA A 160 -23.89 19.12 14.47
C ALA A 160 -22.79 19.99 13.83
N ALA A 161 -21.82 20.44 14.63
CA ALA A 161 -20.67 21.17 14.13
C ALA A 161 -19.85 20.34 13.14
N PHE A 162 -19.64 19.06 13.41
CA PHE A 162 -18.94 18.17 12.49
C PHE A 162 -19.69 18.00 11.17
N PHE A 163 -21.02 17.82 11.21
CA PHE A 163 -21.83 17.69 9.98
C PHE A 163 -21.90 19.00 9.17
N VAL A 164 -21.89 20.17 9.83
CA VAL A 164 -21.97 21.46 9.15
C VAL A 164 -20.62 21.94 8.63
N PHE A 165 -19.56 21.76 9.41
CA PHE A 165 -18.22 22.30 9.13
C PHE A 165 -17.21 21.20 8.73
N GLY A 166 -17.56 19.93 8.89
CA GLY A 166 -16.69 18.82 8.55
C GLY A 166 -16.49 18.68 7.04
N ARG A 167 -15.26 18.45 6.64
CA ARG A 167 -14.87 18.21 5.24
C ARG A 167 -14.78 16.74 4.86
N GLY A 168 -15.38 15.87 5.66
CA GLY A 168 -15.28 14.42 5.51
C GLY A 168 -14.25 13.80 6.45
N VAL A 169 -14.05 12.50 6.30
CA VAL A 169 -13.05 11.72 7.04
C VAL A 169 -12.13 11.08 6.02
N GLU A 170 -10.87 11.42 6.07
CA GLU A 170 -9.81 10.86 5.24
C GLU A 170 -8.87 10.05 6.12
N TYR A 171 -8.76 8.75 5.83
CA TYR A 171 -7.93 7.84 6.62
C TYR A 171 -6.44 7.98 6.29
N PHE A 172 -6.15 8.20 5.02
CA PHE A 172 -4.81 8.44 4.51
C PHE A 172 -4.83 9.77 3.79
N PRO A 173 -4.50 10.87 4.48
CA PRO A 173 -4.43 12.18 3.85
C PRO A 173 -3.36 12.15 2.75
N GLU A 174 -3.64 12.81 1.64
CA GLU A 174 -2.65 12.99 0.59
C GLU A 174 -1.45 13.75 1.16
N VAL A 175 -0.33 13.04 1.23
CA VAL A 175 0.94 13.62 1.66
C VAL A 175 1.75 13.98 0.42
N GLU A 176 2.43 15.12 0.47
CA GLU A 176 3.38 15.48 -0.56
C GLU A 176 4.55 14.49 -0.57
N MET A 177 4.64 13.68 -1.62
CA MET A 177 5.69 12.69 -1.76
C MET A 177 6.97 13.36 -2.25
N PRO A 178 8.15 12.90 -1.79
CA PRO A 178 9.45 13.44 -2.22
C PRO A 178 9.80 13.02 -3.65
N PHE A 179 8.97 12.24 -4.32
CA PHE A 179 9.22 11.77 -5.68
C PHE A 179 7.92 11.60 -6.48
N GLY A 180 8.04 11.68 -7.81
CA GLY A 180 7.00 11.40 -8.78
C GLY A 180 7.48 10.38 -9.81
N MET A 181 6.54 9.77 -10.52
CA MET A 181 6.83 8.78 -11.57
C MET A 181 6.19 9.20 -12.88
N VAL A 182 6.90 8.93 -13.97
CA VAL A 182 6.43 9.12 -15.34
C VAL A 182 6.64 7.81 -16.07
N ASP A 183 5.55 7.16 -16.43
CA ASP A 183 5.54 5.93 -17.20
C ASP A 183 5.40 6.26 -18.69
N ILE A 184 6.23 5.65 -19.52
CA ILE A 184 6.31 5.92 -20.95
C ILE A 184 5.92 4.66 -21.70
N ARG A 185 4.92 4.79 -22.56
CA ARG A 185 4.42 3.70 -23.41
C ARG A 185 4.59 4.08 -24.89
N ALA A 186 4.93 3.10 -25.70
CA ALA A 186 5.01 3.26 -27.13
C ALA A 186 4.39 2.06 -27.87
N ARG A 187 4.01 2.28 -29.12
CA ARG A 187 3.49 1.24 -30.00
C ARG A 187 4.63 0.45 -30.66
N GLY A 188 4.42 -0.85 -30.81
CA GLY A 188 5.29 -1.71 -31.60
C GLY A 188 6.40 -2.37 -30.78
N ASP A 189 7.15 -3.23 -31.48
CA ASP A 189 8.32 -3.91 -30.94
C ASP A 189 9.56 -3.07 -31.23
N LEU A 190 9.89 -2.21 -30.29
CA LEU A 190 11.05 -1.33 -30.38
C LEU A 190 12.30 -2.04 -29.85
N SER A 191 13.43 -1.80 -30.49
CA SER A 191 14.73 -2.17 -29.94
C SER A 191 15.04 -1.35 -28.70
N ILE A 192 15.96 -1.83 -27.87
CA ILE A 192 16.38 -1.08 -26.66
C ILE A 192 16.93 0.31 -27.01
N ASP A 193 17.63 0.45 -28.14
CA ASP A 193 18.18 1.71 -28.60
C ASP A 193 17.08 2.70 -29.04
N GLU A 194 16.01 2.18 -29.69
CA GLU A 194 14.84 2.98 -30.05
C GLU A 194 14.04 3.40 -28.81
N MET A 195 13.86 2.49 -27.85
CA MET A 195 13.23 2.80 -26.57
C MET A 195 14.02 3.89 -25.82
N ASP A 196 15.37 3.75 -25.75
CA ASP A 196 16.24 4.73 -25.12
C ASP A 196 16.13 6.11 -25.79
N ALA A 197 16.12 6.14 -27.13
CA ALA A 197 15.96 7.38 -27.88
C ALA A 197 14.63 8.09 -27.58
N LEU A 198 13.54 7.33 -27.41
CA LEU A 198 12.22 7.89 -27.05
C LEU A 198 12.20 8.36 -25.58
N VAL A 199 12.72 7.56 -24.65
CA VAL A 199 12.79 7.92 -23.23
C VAL A 199 13.65 9.18 -23.04
N ARG A 200 14.78 9.30 -23.74
CA ARG A 200 15.62 10.52 -23.75
C ARG A 200 14.89 11.76 -24.26
N GLN A 201 13.94 11.63 -25.18
CA GLN A 201 13.14 12.79 -25.60
C GLN A 201 12.26 13.30 -24.46
N VAL A 202 11.68 12.38 -23.65
CA VAL A 202 10.90 12.74 -22.46
C VAL A 202 11.80 13.34 -21.38
N GLU A 203 12.92 12.68 -21.11
CA GLU A 203 13.94 13.15 -20.15
C GLU A 203 14.38 14.59 -20.47
N ASN A 204 14.72 14.89 -21.71
CA ASN A 204 15.15 16.23 -22.13
C ASN A 204 14.07 17.31 -21.97
N ARG A 205 12.77 16.94 -21.95
CA ARG A 205 11.68 17.88 -21.69
C ARG A 205 11.47 18.16 -20.20
N VAL A 206 11.90 17.23 -19.37
CA VAL A 206 11.77 17.29 -17.90
C VAL A 206 13.01 17.88 -17.25
N LEU A 207 14.19 17.64 -17.85
CA LEU A 207 15.45 18.22 -17.38
C LEU A 207 15.40 19.76 -17.35
N GLY A 208 15.97 20.33 -16.29
CA GLY A 208 16.01 21.78 -16.07
C GLY A 208 14.80 22.35 -15.33
N MET A 209 13.87 21.53 -14.87
CA MET A 209 12.85 21.97 -13.91
C MET A 209 13.49 22.17 -12.53
N PRO A 210 13.32 23.35 -11.91
CA PRO A 210 14.03 23.69 -10.67
C PRO A 210 13.59 22.85 -9.47
N GLU A 211 12.42 22.25 -9.54
CA GLU A 211 11.87 21.41 -8.47
C GLU A 211 12.38 19.96 -8.48
N ILE A 212 13.12 19.57 -9.53
CA ILE A 212 13.66 18.21 -9.67
C ILE A 212 15.13 18.24 -9.26
N GLU A 213 15.44 17.58 -8.16
CA GLU A 213 16.82 17.43 -7.68
C GLU A 213 17.58 16.36 -8.47
N ASN A 214 16.95 15.19 -8.64
CA ASN A 214 17.52 14.05 -9.34
C ASN A 214 16.48 13.37 -10.22
N LEU A 215 16.90 12.90 -11.38
CA LEU A 215 16.09 12.13 -12.30
C LEU A 215 16.76 10.77 -12.54
N TYR A 216 15.98 9.71 -12.36
CA TYR A 216 16.41 8.34 -12.67
C TYR A 216 15.56 7.80 -13.81
N ALA A 217 16.19 7.52 -14.96
CA ALA A 217 15.57 6.95 -16.14
C ALA A 217 15.83 5.43 -16.20
N LYS A 218 14.79 4.65 -16.37
CA LYS A 218 14.85 3.22 -16.64
C LYS A 218 14.28 2.95 -18.02
N VAL A 219 15.04 2.26 -18.88
CA VAL A 219 14.64 1.91 -20.25
C VAL A 219 14.44 0.40 -20.36
N GLY A 220 13.42 0.00 -21.10
CA GLY A 220 13.02 -1.39 -21.27
C GLY A 220 11.84 -1.79 -20.38
N SER A 221 11.23 -2.94 -20.67
CA SER A 221 10.12 -3.47 -19.87
C SER A 221 10.64 -3.90 -18.49
N GLY A 222 10.13 -3.28 -17.47
CA GLY A 222 10.54 -3.52 -16.10
C GLY A 222 9.79 -4.67 -15.43
N GLY A 223 10.22 -5.91 -15.64
CA GLY A 223 9.70 -7.08 -14.90
C GLY A 223 8.51 -7.78 -15.55
N ASP A 224 8.14 -8.93 -14.98
CA ASP A 224 7.12 -9.84 -15.50
C ASP A 224 5.68 -9.26 -15.57
N ASP A 225 5.42 -8.19 -14.81
CA ASP A 225 4.11 -7.53 -14.72
C ASP A 225 3.98 -6.28 -15.63
N ALA A 226 5.02 -5.87 -16.33
CA ALA A 226 4.97 -4.69 -17.19
C ALA A 226 4.19 -5.00 -18.48
N ALA A 227 3.22 -4.14 -18.82
CA ALA A 227 2.54 -4.23 -20.11
C ALA A 227 3.55 -4.21 -21.25
N SER A 228 3.30 -4.96 -22.31
CA SER A 228 4.24 -5.13 -23.43
C SER A 228 4.52 -3.84 -24.22
N ASP A 229 3.75 -2.80 -23.97
CA ASP A 229 3.89 -1.45 -24.56
C ASP A 229 4.64 -0.46 -23.67
N HIS A 230 5.00 -0.84 -22.44
CA HIS A 230 5.80 -0.03 -21.54
C HIS A 230 7.28 -0.05 -21.98
N ILE A 231 7.80 1.11 -22.37
CA ILE A 231 9.16 1.23 -22.90
C ILE A 231 10.15 1.82 -21.89
N GLY A 232 9.68 2.45 -20.84
CA GLY A 232 10.53 2.99 -19.79
C GLY A 232 9.78 3.84 -18.77
N SER A 233 10.48 4.20 -17.72
CA SER A 233 9.97 5.07 -16.66
C SER A 233 11.00 6.06 -16.19
N LEU A 234 10.54 7.25 -15.78
CA LEU A 234 11.34 8.23 -15.07
C LEU A 234 10.85 8.32 -13.62
N THR A 235 11.78 8.21 -12.70
CA THR A 235 11.54 8.54 -11.29
C THR A 235 12.18 9.91 -11.03
N LEU A 236 11.36 10.85 -10.56
CA LEU A 236 11.72 12.23 -10.34
C LEU A 236 11.83 12.46 -8.83
N ASN A 237 13.03 12.64 -8.31
CA ASN A 237 13.22 13.04 -6.93
C ASN A 237 13.11 14.56 -6.86
N TYR A 238 12.23 15.05 -6.01
CA TYR A 238 12.00 16.47 -5.84
C TYR A 238 12.86 17.06 -4.71
N ILE A 239 13.12 18.36 -4.80
CA ILE A 239 13.63 19.15 -3.67
C ILE A 239 12.62 19.15 -2.52
N ASP A 240 12.98 19.68 -1.36
CA ASP A 240 12.13 19.72 -0.18
C ASP A 240 10.76 20.33 -0.47
N TRP A 241 9.73 19.79 0.18
CA TRP A 241 8.32 20.09 -0.10
C TRP A 241 7.93 21.56 0.16
N ASP A 242 8.63 22.25 1.04
CA ASP A 242 8.43 23.68 1.38
C ASP A 242 9.11 24.63 0.40
N GLU A 243 10.03 24.16 -0.42
CA GLU A 243 10.75 24.95 -1.44
C GLU A 243 10.20 24.76 -2.87
N ARG A 244 9.17 23.93 -3.05
CA ARG A 244 8.62 23.60 -4.37
C ARG A 244 7.10 23.73 -4.46
N ARG A 245 6.58 23.77 -5.67
CA ARG A 245 5.16 23.63 -5.97
C ARG A 245 4.65 22.23 -5.58
N LYS A 246 3.35 22.07 -5.51
CA LYS A 246 2.73 20.76 -5.26
C LYS A 246 3.08 19.75 -6.36
N SER A 247 3.24 18.49 -5.99
CA SER A 247 3.56 17.42 -6.92
C SER A 247 2.58 17.34 -8.10
N ASP A 248 1.29 17.58 -7.85
CA ASP A 248 0.26 17.56 -8.90
C ASP A 248 0.45 18.66 -9.96
N GLU A 249 0.93 19.85 -9.55
CA GLU A 249 1.23 20.96 -10.46
C GLU A 249 2.48 20.67 -11.30
N ILE A 250 3.49 20.07 -10.67
CA ILE A 250 4.74 19.65 -11.37
C ILE A 250 4.42 18.57 -12.40
N LEU A 251 3.63 17.55 -12.00
CA LEU A 251 3.23 16.47 -12.90
C LEU A 251 2.30 16.97 -14.04
N ALA A 252 1.47 17.97 -13.78
CA ALA A 252 0.65 18.61 -14.81
C ALA A 252 1.54 19.36 -15.84
N GLU A 253 2.53 20.11 -15.38
CA GLU A 253 3.49 20.78 -16.27
C GLU A 253 4.29 19.77 -17.10
N ILE A 254 4.70 18.64 -16.52
CA ILE A 254 5.38 17.57 -17.27
C ILE A 254 4.48 17.05 -18.39
N ARG A 255 3.20 16.80 -18.12
CA ARG A 255 2.23 16.39 -19.14
C ARG A 255 2.15 17.41 -20.28
N ASP A 256 2.04 18.70 -19.94
CA ASP A 256 1.97 19.77 -20.93
C ASP A 256 3.25 19.85 -21.76
N ARG A 257 4.43 19.78 -21.15
CA ARG A 257 5.73 19.80 -21.84
C ARG A 257 5.91 18.61 -22.79
N THR A 258 5.32 17.48 -22.47
CA THR A 258 5.47 16.22 -23.19
C THR A 258 4.32 15.92 -24.16
N ALA A 259 3.22 16.66 -24.11
CA ALA A 259 2.03 16.46 -24.93
C ALA A 259 2.28 16.50 -26.45
N GLY A 260 3.36 17.19 -26.88
CA GLY A 260 3.74 17.29 -28.30
C GLY A 260 4.62 16.14 -28.81
N LEU A 261 4.95 15.16 -27.99
CA LEU A 261 5.77 14.01 -28.40
C LEU A 261 4.93 12.97 -29.14
N VAL A 262 5.34 12.65 -30.35
CA VAL A 262 4.60 11.73 -31.23
C VAL A 262 5.10 10.30 -31.06
N GLY A 263 4.19 9.34 -31.10
CA GLY A 263 4.52 7.91 -31.04
C GLY A 263 4.65 7.32 -29.64
N ILE A 264 4.51 8.15 -28.60
CA ILE A 264 4.54 7.73 -27.20
C ILE A 264 3.30 8.23 -26.47
N THR A 265 2.92 7.50 -25.43
CA THR A 265 1.89 7.89 -24.44
C THR A 265 2.58 8.05 -23.09
N ILE A 266 2.32 9.14 -22.42
CA ILE A 266 2.98 9.47 -21.15
C ILE A 266 1.93 9.51 -20.06
N GLU A 267 2.17 8.74 -19.00
CA GLU A 267 1.34 8.69 -17.81
C GLU A 267 2.15 9.18 -16.62
N THR A 268 1.66 10.22 -15.96
CA THR A 268 2.31 10.76 -14.77
C THR A 268 1.59 10.26 -13.53
N ARG A 269 2.35 9.75 -12.56
CA ARG A 269 1.81 9.15 -11.35
C ARG A 269 2.48 9.70 -10.10
N LYS A 270 1.65 10.05 -9.13
CA LYS A 270 2.06 10.34 -7.76
C LYS A 270 1.95 9.03 -6.97
N PRO A 271 3.02 8.56 -6.32
CA PRO A 271 2.93 7.37 -5.48
C PRO A 271 2.02 7.62 -4.28
N ASP A 272 1.28 6.60 -3.90
CA ASP A 272 0.41 6.65 -2.72
C ASP A 272 1.23 6.65 -1.43
N ALA A 273 0.88 7.51 -0.48
CA ALA A 273 1.54 7.59 0.84
C ALA A 273 1.10 6.47 1.81
N GLY A 274 0.23 5.58 1.36
CA GLY A 274 -0.38 4.50 2.15
C GLY A 274 -0.44 3.20 1.37
N PRO A 275 -1.33 2.28 1.78
CA PRO A 275 -1.62 1.10 0.98
C PRO A 275 -2.11 1.55 -0.40
N PRO A 276 -1.70 0.89 -1.49
CA PRO A 276 -2.13 1.25 -2.83
C PRO A 276 -3.66 1.09 -2.92
N ILE A 277 -4.36 2.21 -2.92
CA ILE A 277 -5.83 2.24 -3.01
C ILE A 277 -6.25 2.26 -4.47
N GLY A 278 -5.30 2.54 -5.38
CA GLY A 278 -5.58 2.77 -6.79
C GLY A 278 -6.26 4.11 -7.03
N LYS A 279 -6.77 4.30 -8.24
CA LYS A 279 -7.50 5.52 -8.57
C LYS A 279 -8.88 5.53 -7.89
N PRO A 280 -9.43 6.71 -7.52
CA PRO A 280 -10.72 6.82 -6.81
C PRO A 280 -11.90 6.19 -7.58
N ILE A 281 -11.82 6.19 -8.91
CA ILE A 281 -12.81 5.56 -9.78
C ILE A 281 -12.11 4.40 -10.50
N HIS A 282 -12.54 3.19 -10.19
CA HIS A 282 -12.10 1.97 -10.84
C HIS A 282 -13.31 1.29 -11.48
N ILE A 283 -13.28 1.13 -12.80
CA ILE A 283 -14.34 0.48 -13.56
C ILE A 283 -13.79 -0.82 -14.11
N GLU A 284 -14.30 -1.93 -13.62
CA GLU A 284 -13.97 -3.25 -14.12
C GLU A 284 -14.99 -3.68 -15.15
N VAL A 285 -14.51 -4.07 -16.33
CA VAL A 285 -15.35 -4.56 -17.43
C VAL A 285 -15.02 -6.01 -17.68
N SER A 286 -15.97 -6.89 -17.44
CA SER A 286 -15.82 -8.33 -17.65
C SER A 286 -16.82 -8.86 -18.67
N SER A 287 -16.40 -9.81 -19.51
CA SER A 287 -17.27 -10.48 -20.50
C SER A 287 -16.81 -11.89 -20.76
N ARG A 288 -17.76 -12.77 -21.03
CA ARG A 288 -17.49 -14.13 -21.58
C ARG A 288 -16.98 -14.10 -23.03
N PHE A 289 -17.11 -12.97 -23.70
CA PHE A 289 -16.70 -12.76 -25.09
C PHE A 289 -15.60 -11.71 -25.13
N PRO A 290 -14.32 -12.08 -25.07
CA PRO A 290 -13.20 -11.13 -25.03
C PRO A 290 -13.19 -10.11 -26.17
N ALA A 291 -13.65 -10.49 -27.35
CA ALA A 291 -13.72 -9.60 -28.51
C ALA A 291 -14.63 -8.38 -28.32
N LEU A 292 -15.56 -8.39 -27.35
CA LEU A 292 -16.42 -7.25 -27.03
C LEU A 292 -15.79 -6.29 -26.01
N LEU A 293 -14.78 -6.73 -25.27
CA LEU A 293 -14.20 -5.92 -24.21
C LEU A 293 -13.51 -4.67 -24.75
N GLU A 294 -12.76 -4.81 -25.83
CA GLU A 294 -12.01 -3.69 -26.41
C GLU A 294 -12.95 -2.53 -26.82
N ALA A 295 -14.05 -2.85 -27.52
CA ALA A 295 -15.03 -1.87 -27.93
C ALA A 295 -15.74 -1.23 -26.74
N ALA A 296 -16.17 -2.04 -25.74
CA ALA A 296 -16.85 -1.55 -24.56
C ALA A 296 -15.95 -0.62 -23.73
N VAL A 297 -14.68 -0.94 -23.54
CA VAL A 297 -13.72 -0.10 -22.82
C VAL A 297 -13.44 1.20 -23.59
N ALA A 298 -13.40 1.13 -24.96
CA ALA A 298 -13.25 2.32 -25.79
C ALA A 298 -14.42 3.30 -25.61
N ASP A 299 -15.65 2.79 -25.60
CA ASP A 299 -16.86 3.58 -25.40
C ASP A 299 -16.89 4.23 -24.01
N ILE A 300 -16.59 3.45 -22.96
CA ILE A 300 -16.50 3.96 -21.58
C ILE A 300 -15.46 5.07 -21.49
N ARG A 301 -14.27 4.85 -22.04
CA ARG A 301 -13.19 5.84 -22.05
C ARG A 301 -13.63 7.14 -22.74
N SER A 302 -14.26 7.02 -23.92
CA SER A 302 -14.78 8.18 -24.66
C SER A 302 -15.79 8.99 -23.85
N ILE A 303 -16.66 8.33 -23.09
CA ILE A 303 -17.63 8.98 -22.21
C ILE A 303 -16.90 9.70 -21.06
N MET A 304 -15.91 9.05 -20.45
CA MET A 304 -15.15 9.64 -19.36
C MET A 304 -14.35 10.86 -19.81
N GLU A 305 -13.71 10.82 -20.98
CA GLU A 305 -12.94 11.93 -21.57
C GLU A 305 -13.81 13.16 -21.85
N GLN A 306 -15.10 12.99 -22.09
CA GLN A 306 -16.05 14.10 -22.28
C GLN A 306 -16.48 14.76 -20.97
N HIS A 307 -16.19 14.15 -19.82
CA HIS A 307 -16.62 14.67 -18.53
C HIS A 307 -15.53 15.56 -17.90
N PRO A 308 -15.76 16.86 -17.71
CA PRO A 308 -14.72 17.80 -17.28
C PRO A 308 -14.16 17.55 -15.87
N ALA A 309 -14.86 16.79 -15.03
CA ALA A 309 -14.42 16.44 -13.68
C ALA A 309 -13.54 15.18 -13.65
N VAL A 310 -13.39 14.47 -14.77
CA VAL A 310 -12.58 13.26 -14.85
C VAL A 310 -11.25 13.59 -15.51
N THR A 311 -10.17 13.33 -14.80
CA THR A 311 -8.81 13.60 -15.28
C THR A 311 -7.94 12.35 -15.10
N ASN A 312 -6.86 12.27 -15.83
CA ASN A 312 -5.88 11.19 -15.71
C ASN A 312 -6.48 9.78 -15.91
N ILE A 313 -7.17 9.61 -17.07
CA ILE A 313 -7.84 8.36 -17.44
C ILE A 313 -6.80 7.37 -17.94
N GLU A 314 -6.75 6.20 -17.32
CA GLU A 314 -5.93 5.07 -17.74
C GLU A 314 -6.83 3.88 -18.05
N ASP A 315 -6.42 3.04 -18.99
CA ASP A 315 -7.05 1.73 -19.21
C ASP A 315 -5.98 0.64 -19.42
N SER A 316 -6.35 -0.59 -19.13
CA SER A 316 -5.46 -1.75 -19.20
C SER A 316 -5.30 -2.34 -20.61
N ARG A 317 -5.92 -1.74 -21.65
CA ARG A 317 -5.76 -2.21 -23.01
C ARG A 317 -4.33 -1.94 -23.49
N PRO A 318 -3.68 -2.92 -24.11
CA PRO A 318 -2.40 -2.68 -24.73
C PRO A 318 -2.56 -1.73 -25.91
N LEU A 319 -1.52 -0.93 -26.16
CA LEU A 319 -1.47 -0.13 -27.39
C LEU A 319 -1.46 -1.07 -28.62
N PRO A 320 -2.23 -0.76 -29.66
CA PRO A 320 -2.25 -1.58 -30.87
C PRO A 320 -0.83 -1.72 -31.44
N GLY A 321 -0.39 -2.97 -31.58
CA GLY A 321 0.90 -3.33 -32.18
C GLY A 321 0.73 -4.33 -33.29
N ILE A 322 1.76 -4.45 -34.13
CA ILE A 322 1.84 -5.47 -35.19
C ILE A 322 2.98 -6.43 -34.82
N GLU A 323 2.71 -7.70 -34.81
CA GLU A 323 3.70 -8.77 -34.75
C GLU A 323 3.83 -9.46 -36.11
N TRP A 324 5.01 -9.97 -36.39
CA TRP A 324 5.23 -10.76 -37.57
C TRP A 324 5.07 -12.24 -37.24
N GLN A 325 3.97 -12.82 -37.66
CA GLN A 325 3.74 -14.25 -37.55
C GLN A 325 4.51 -14.97 -38.64
N ILE A 326 5.33 -15.93 -38.22
CA ILE A 326 6.14 -16.78 -39.14
C ILE A 326 5.48 -18.13 -39.21
N ASP A 327 4.84 -18.40 -40.34
CA ASP A 327 4.21 -19.68 -40.63
C ASP A 327 5.17 -20.57 -41.43
N VAL A 328 5.42 -21.78 -40.93
CA VAL A 328 6.30 -22.75 -41.59
C VAL A 328 5.46 -23.86 -42.21
N ASP A 329 5.51 -24.00 -43.55
CA ASP A 329 4.95 -25.16 -44.24
C ASP A 329 5.82 -26.40 -43.97
N ARG A 330 5.35 -27.22 -43.04
CA ARG A 330 6.08 -28.42 -42.62
C ARG A 330 6.21 -29.46 -43.70
N ALA A 331 5.25 -29.53 -44.61
CA ALA A 331 5.28 -30.50 -45.71
C ALA A 331 6.35 -30.10 -46.73
N GLU A 332 6.40 -28.81 -47.07
CA GLU A 332 7.39 -28.29 -48.00
C GLU A 332 8.80 -28.30 -47.37
N ALA A 333 8.94 -27.95 -46.08
CA ALA A 333 10.22 -28.05 -45.38
C ALA A 333 10.75 -29.50 -45.36
N ALA A 334 9.88 -30.49 -45.13
CA ALA A 334 10.25 -31.89 -45.13
C ALA A 334 10.70 -32.36 -46.53
N ARG A 335 10.12 -31.85 -47.62
CA ARG A 335 10.55 -32.18 -49.02
C ARG A 335 11.98 -31.74 -49.29
N PHE A 336 12.44 -30.65 -48.69
CA PHE A 336 13.81 -30.16 -48.78
C PHE A 336 14.75 -30.72 -47.71
N GLY A 337 14.26 -31.62 -46.85
CA GLY A 337 15.05 -32.11 -45.70
C GLY A 337 15.43 -31.00 -44.68
N ALA A 338 14.66 -29.92 -44.65
CA ALA A 338 14.95 -28.77 -43.76
C ALA A 338 14.48 -29.04 -42.32
N ASP A 339 15.38 -28.85 -41.37
CA ASP A 339 15.05 -28.91 -39.94
C ASP A 339 14.35 -27.64 -39.49
N ILE A 340 13.11 -27.75 -39.00
CA ILE A 340 12.31 -26.63 -38.55
C ILE A 340 12.93 -25.96 -37.32
N SER A 341 13.63 -26.71 -36.47
CA SER A 341 14.33 -26.14 -35.30
C SER A 341 15.42 -25.16 -35.74
N LEU A 342 16.07 -25.43 -36.85
CA LEU A 342 17.10 -24.57 -37.43
C LEU A 342 16.49 -23.27 -37.99
N VAL A 343 15.25 -23.29 -38.49
CA VAL A 343 14.52 -22.06 -38.88
C VAL A 343 14.41 -21.12 -37.72
N GLY A 344 13.96 -21.61 -36.55
CA GLY A 344 13.87 -20.81 -35.32
C GLY A 344 15.21 -20.23 -34.87
N ALA A 345 16.27 -21.06 -34.90
CA ALA A 345 17.61 -20.63 -34.56
C ALA A 345 18.14 -19.55 -35.53
N MET A 346 17.89 -19.69 -36.83
CA MET A 346 18.29 -18.68 -37.80
C MET A 346 17.55 -17.35 -37.65
N VAL A 347 16.26 -17.39 -37.31
CA VAL A 347 15.50 -16.16 -36.98
C VAL A 347 16.05 -15.52 -35.71
N GLN A 348 16.39 -16.30 -34.68
CA GLN A 348 17.03 -15.77 -33.45
C GLN A 348 18.38 -15.11 -33.75
N LEU A 349 19.18 -15.66 -34.65
CA LEU A 349 20.46 -15.03 -35.04
C LEU A 349 20.30 -13.60 -35.60
N VAL A 350 19.22 -13.37 -36.35
CA VAL A 350 18.93 -12.04 -36.93
C VAL A 350 18.29 -11.12 -35.88
N THR A 351 17.51 -11.65 -34.97
CA THR A 351 16.77 -10.86 -33.96
C THR A 351 17.57 -10.70 -32.66
N ASN A 352 17.33 -11.56 -31.66
CA ASN A 352 17.86 -11.46 -30.30
C ASN A 352 19.25 -12.07 -30.12
N GLY A 353 19.72 -12.84 -31.13
CA GLY A 353 20.93 -13.65 -31.03
C GLY A 353 20.72 -14.96 -30.29
N ILE A 354 21.65 -15.89 -30.49
CA ILE A 354 21.68 -17.20 -29.84
C ILE A 354 22.69 -17.14 -28.70
N LYS A 355 22.28 -17.51 -27.50
CA LYS A 355 23.18 -17.72 -26.37
C LYS A 355 23.98 -19.01 -26.60
N ILE A 356 25.29 -18.89 -26.71
CA ILE A 356 26.19 -20.02 -26.93
C ILE A 356 26.98 -20.44 -25.68
N GLY A 357 26.98 -19.61 -24.66
CA GLY A 357 27.64 -19.88 -23.40
C GLY A 357 27.51 -18.70 -22.42
N GLU A 358 28.13 -18.88 -21.28
CA GLU A 358 28.21 -17.88 -20.23
C GLU A 358 29.67 -17.71 -19.84
N TYR A 359 30.04 -16.49 -19.48
CA TYR A 359 31.34 -16.14 -18.91
C TYR A 359 31.13 -15.51 -17.53
N ARG A 360 31.80 -16.06 -16.52
CA ARG A 360 31.81 -15.51 -15.17
C ARG A 360 33.15 -14.82 -14.93
N PRO A 361 33.17 -13.49 -14.86
CA PRO A 361 34.40 -12.76 -14.52
C PRO A 361 34.78 -13.02 -13.06
N ASP A 362 36.11 -12.96 -12.77
CA ASP A 362 36.63 -13.18 -11.42
C ASP A 362 36.24 -12.05 -10.43
N ASP A 363 35.80 -10.91 -10.94
CA ASP A 363 35.46 -9.69 -10.20
C ASP A 363 33.94 -9.45 -10.05
N SER A 364 33.10 -10.36 -10.54
CA SER A 364 31.65 -10.27 -10.48
C SER A 364 31.00 -11.60 -10.11
N ASP A 365 29.94 -11.54 -9.30
CA ASP A 365 29.10 -12.69 -9.00
C ASP A 365 28.11 -13.01 -10.14
N ASP A 366 27.88 -12.06 -11.05
CA ASP A 366 26.95 -12.21 -12.16
C ASP A 366 27.63 -12.82 -13.39
N GLU A 367 26.90 -13.74 -14.03
CA GLU A 367 27.31 -14.37 -15.28
C GLU A 367 26.97 -13.50 -16.48
N ILE A 368 27.89 -13.40 -17.45
CA ILE A 368 27.69 -12.65 -18.68
C ILE A 368 27.39 -13.60 -19.81
N ASP A 369 26.22 -13.42 -20.46
CA ASP A 369 25.83 -14.20 -21.62
C ASP A 369 26.74 -13.94 -22.84
N ILE A 370 27.29 -15.01 -23.40
CA ILE A 370 27.97 -14.94 -24.70
C ILE A 370 26.91 -15.21 -25.76
N ARG A 371 26.57 -14.16 -26.53
CA ARG A 371 25.56 -14.24 -27.60
C ARG A 371 26.17 -14.00 -28.97
N VAL A 372 25.78 -14.83 -29.94
CA VAL A 372 26.12 -14.65 -31.35
C VAL A 372 24.89 -14.11 -32.07
N ARG A 373 25.05 -13.03 -32.81
CA ARG A 373 24.01 -12.44 -33.65
C ARG A 373 24.58 -11.77 -34.90
N TYR A 374 23.74 -11.55 -35.89
CA TYR A 374 24.15 -10.78 -37.05
C TYR A 374 24.55 -9.35 -36.68
N PRO A 375 25.54 -8.74 -37.42
CA PRO A 375 25.83 -7.32 -37.29
C PRO A 375 24.57 -6.47 -37.51
N GLU A 376 24.50 -5.31 -36.83
CA GLU A 376 23.31 -4.45 -36.79
C GLU A 376 22.73 -4.11 -38.16
N GLN A 377 23.60 -3.80 -39.15
CA GLN A 377 23.20 -3.50 -40.50
C GLN A 377 22.46 -4.65 -41.23
N TYR A 378 22.56 -5.88 -40.74
CA TYR A 378 21.90 -7.08 -41.29
C TYR A 378 20.76 -7.57 -40.38
N ARG A 379 20.32 -6.79 -39.40
CA ARG A 379 19.19 -7.14 -38.52
C ARG A 379 17.91 -6.50 -39.03
N SER A 380 17.53 -6.80 -40.25
CA SER A 380 16.30 -6.29 -40.86
C SER A 380 15.36 -7.44 -41.23
N LEU A 381 14.06 -7.10 -41.36
CA LEU A 381 13.06 -8.07 -41.81
C LEU A 381 13.41 -8.65 -43.18
N SER A 382 14.03 -7.88 -44.08
CA SER A 382 14.51 -8.34 -45.37
C SER A 382 15.64 -9.36 -45.27
N GLN A 383 16.44 -9.30 -44.22
CA GLN A 383 17.47 -10.30 -43.95
C GLN A 383 16.90 -11.65 -43.59
N ILE A 384 15.76 -11.69 -42.88
CA ILE A 384 15.06 -12.94 -42.56
C ILE A 384 14.65 -13.63 -43.83
N ASP A 385 14.13 -12.92 -44.81
CA ASP A 385 13.71 -13.52 -46.11
C ASP A 385 14.88 -14.08 -46.93
N GLN A 386 16.11 -13.56 -46.70
CA GLN A 386 17.33 -13.97 -47.38
C GLN A 386 18.09 -15.11 -46.69
N LEU A 387 17.66 -15.51 -45.49
CA LEU A 387 18.29 -16.58 -44.73
C LEU A 387 18.24 -17.88 -45.56
N ARG A 388 19.31 -18.67 -45.46
CA ARG A 388 19.42 -19.98 -46.12
C ARG A 388 19.71 -21.03 -45.07
N ILE A 389 19.03 -22.16 -45.19
CA ILE A 389 19.22 -23.32 -44.32
C ILE A 389 19.99 -24.37 -45.05
N PRO A 390 21.03 -24.99 -44.45
CA PRO A 390 21.66 -26.18 -44.99
C PRO A 390 20.69 -27.34 -44.97
N THR A 391 20.58 -28.03 -46.09
CA THR A 391 19.79 -29.26 -46.32
C THR A 391 20.66 -30.30 -46.99
N ASP A 392 20.18 -31.52 -47.10
CA ASP A 392 20.94 -32.60 -47.77
C ASP A 392 21.24 -32.26 -49.23
N ASP A 393 20.41 -31.49 -49.92
CA ASP A 393 20.53 -31.07 -51.30
C ASP A 393 21.24 -29.70 -51.49
N GLY A 394 21.77 -29.09 -50.40
CA GLY A 394 22.45 -27.80 -50.46
C GLY A 394 21.78 -26.72 -49.59
N GLN A 395 22.03 -25.45 -49.89
CA GLN A 395 21.48 -24.31 -49.14
C GLN A 395 20.16 -23.84 -49.77
N VAL A 396 19.06 -23.99 -49.05
CA VAL A 396 17.71 -23.57 -49.48
C VAL A 396 17.29 -22.29 -48.76
N PRO A 397 16.78 -21.25 -49.49
CA PRO A 397 16.23 -20.08 -48.88
C PRO A 397 15.02 -20.43 -47.97
N ILE A 398 14.92 -19.85 -46.79
CA ILE A 398 13.79 -20.13 -45.88
C ILE A 398 12.45 -19.65 -46.47
N SER A 399 12.47 -18.61 -47.30
CA SER A 399 11.28 -18.12 -48.02
C SER A 399 10.59 -19.14 -48.91
N THR A 400 11.22 -20.30 -49.17
CA THR A 400 10.63 -21.42 -49.95
C THR A 400 9.51 -22.10 -49.17
N PHE A 401 9.62 -22.18 -47.85
CA PHE A 401 8.68 -22.90 -46.97
C PHE A 401 8.26 -22.09 -45.75
N VAL A 402 8.64 -20.82 -45.67
CA VAL A 402 8.26 -19.89 -44.57
C VAL A 402 7.53 -18.71 -45.17
N GLU A 403 6.32 -18.48 -44.68
CA GLU A 403 5.52 -17.31 -44.99
C GLU A 403 5.48 -16.37 -43.79
N ARG A 404 5.67 -15.09 -44.04
CA ARG A 404 5.59 -14.06 -43.00
C ARG A 404 4.34 -13.21 -43.18
N LYS A 405 3.50 -13.15 -42.17
CA LYS A 405 2.24 -12.39 -42.17
C LYS A 405 2.22 -11.36 -41.06
N PRO A 406 1.81 -10.10 -41.31
CA PRO A 406 1.53 -9.19 -40.25
C PRO A 406 0.26 -9.64 -39.51
N ALA A 407 0.35 -9.78 -38.21
CA ALA A 407 -0.77 -10.09 -37.31
C ALA A 407 -0.90 -9.00 -36.24
N GLN A 408 -2.07 -8.86 -35.67
CA GLN A 408 -2.25 -8.01 -34.50
C GLN A 408 -1.47 -8.62 -33.34
N LYS A 409 -0.64 -7.80 -32.68
CA LYS A 409 0.12 -8.25 -31.52
C LYS A 409 -0.84 -8.66 -30.40
N VAL A 410 -0.71 -9.90 -29.95
CA VAL A 410 -1.42 -10.40 -28.76
C VAL A 410 -0.55 -10.10 -27.55
N SER A 411 -1.01 -9.17 -26.73
CA SER A 411 -0.33 -8.84 -25.48
C SER A 411 -0.73 -9.80 -24.34
N THR A 412 -0.32 -9.48 -23.13
CA THR A 412 -0.65 -10.26 -21.94
C THR A 412 -2.17 -10.32 -21.71
N ILE A 413 -2.71 -11.52 -21.58
CA ILE A 413 -4.11 -11.76 -21.21
C ILE A 413 -4.14 -12.03 -19.70
N THR A 414 -4.64 -11.07 -18.93
CA THR A 414 -4.81 -11.22 -17.48
C THR A 414 -6.20 -11.78 -17.20
N ARG A 415 -6.27 -12.82 -16.38
CA ARG A 415 -7.53 -13.40 -15.90
C ARG A 415 -7.59 -13.26 -14.40
N ILE A 416 -8.69 -12.71 -13.90
CA ILE A 416 -8.98 -12.55 -12.48
C ILE A 416 -10.18 -13.44 -12.15
N ASP A 417 -10.11 -14.21 -11.06
CA ASP A 417 -11.18 -15.10 -10.59
C ASP A 417 -11.72 -16.11 -11.63
N MET A 418 -10.86 -16.64 -12.49
CA MET A 418 -11.20 -17.60 -13.55
C MET A 418 -12.20 -17.07 -14.62
N GLN A 419 -12.37 -15.77 -14.73
CA GLN A 419 -13.24 -15.12 -15.72
C GLN A 419 -12.45 -14.56 -16.89
#